data_b3b0499240af8e3186ece5084bbf1a3b
#
_entry.id   b3b0499240af8e3186ece5084bbf1a3b
#
_cell.length_a   1.000
_cell.length_b   1.000
_cell.length_c   1.000
_cell.angle_alpha   90.00
_cell.angle_beta   90.00
_cell.angle_gamma   90.00
#
_symmetry.space_group_name_H-M   'P 1'
#
loop_
_entity.id
_entity.type
_entity.pdbx_description
1 polymer ?
#
loop_
_entity_poly.entity_id
_entity_poly.type
_entity_poly.pdbx_seq_one_letter_code
_entity_poly.pdbx_strand_id
1 'polypeptide(L)'
;MTFQNHLFSYDNTQDIEDFGIISLMYHRFEENKYPSTNIKLDQFIRHLEILEENKFHFVNPKNFEFELKNNKPQRNILLTIGDAFESFYKNAWPILKERKIPFILFVSTREIGLFNYMTWDQIREISKEDYIEIGNHSHTHEYLVDEKKEIIINDIKKSKLIFKKELGKNSNFFSYPFGEYSLEFKNIIKS
;
A
#
# COMPACT_ATOMS: atom_id res chain seq x y z
N MET A 1 34.74 45.06 -14.56
CA MET A 1 34.60 43.82 -13.76
C MET A 1 33.27 43.17 -14.13
N THR A 2 33.33 42.21 -15.01
CA THR A 2 32.16 41.49 -15.52
C THR A 2 31.97 40.22 -14.66
N PHE A 3 30.88 40.18 -13.88
CA PHE A 3 30.49 38.96 -13.16
C PHE A 3 29.92 37.97 -14.20
N GLN A 4 30.64 36.89 -14.46
CA GLN A 4 30.13 35.73 -15.18
C GLN A 4 29.27 34.90 -14.22
N ASN A 5 27.95 34.91 -14.46
CA ASN A 5 27.02 33.99 -13.81
C ASN A 5 27.28 32.59 -14.38
N HIS A 6 27.92 31.72 -13.58
CA HIS A 6 27.92 30.29 -13.84
C HIS A 6 26.55 29.77 -13.42
N LEU A 7 25.65 29.65 -14.38
CA LEU A 7 24.49 28.79 -14.29
C LEU A 7 25.02 27.35 -14.22
N PHE A 8 24.91 26.74 -13.08
CA PHE A 8 25.05 25.31 -12.94
C PHE A 8 23.88 24.67 -13.72
N SER A 9 24.13 24.24 -14.95
CA SER A 9 23.25 23.31 -15.62
C SER A 9 23.39 21.97 -14.88
N TYR A 10 22.42 21.61 -14.07
CA TYR A 10 22.27 20.22 -13.62
C TYR A 10 22.03 19.40 -14.89
N ASP A 11 23.01 18.61 -15.28
CA ASP A 11 22.88 17.61 -16.32
C ASP A 11 21.95 16.50 -15.78
N ASN A 12 20.69 16.55 -16.17
CA ASN A 12 19.63 15.64 -15.74
C ASN A 12 19.77 14.25 -16.35
N THR A 13 20.90 13.90 -16.95
CA THR A 13 21.14 12.59 -17.57
C THR A 13 22.00 11.66 -16.73
N GLN A 14 22.43 12.08 -15.53
CA GLN A 14 23.19 11.20 -14.64
C GLN A 14 22.27 10.25 -13.89
N ASP A 15 22.39 9.00 -14.27
CA ASP A 15 22.18 7.79 -13.50
C ASP A 15 20.82 7.69 -12.80
N ILE A 16 19.82 7.24 -13.53
CA ILE A 16 18.73 6.47 -12.93
C ILE A 16 19.39 5.17 -12.46
N GLU A 17 20.21 5.29 -11.41
CA GLU A 17 20.67 4.14 -10.66
C GLU A 17 19.44 3.39 -10.18
N ASP A 18 19.58 2.09 -10.04
CA ASP A 18 18.63 1.11 -9.62
C ASP A 18 17.92 1.50 -8.30
N PHE A 19 16.88 2.30 -8.38
CA PHE A 19 16.12 2.76 -7.20
C PHE A 19 15.20 1.69 -6.62
N GLY A 20 15.11 0.52 -7.24
CA GLY A 20 14.16 -0.51 -6.83
C GLY A 20 12.70 -0.03 -6.98
N ILE A 21 11.86 -0.40 -6.00
CA ILE A 21 10.45 0.01 -5.96
C ILE A 21 10.21 0.86 -4.72
N ILE A 22 9.77 2.11 -4.91
CA ILE A 22 9.39 3.00 -3.81
C ILE A 22 7.93 2.69 -3.42
N SER A 23 7.68 2.35 -2.16
CA SER A 23 6.33 2.17 -1.66
C SER A 23 5.78 3.49 -1.11
N LEU A 24 4.66 3.95 -1.64
CA LEU A 24 3.88 5.06 -1.09
C LEU A 24 2.69 4.52 -0.32
N MET A 25 2.51 4.98 0.91
CA MET A 25 1.49 4.50 1.82
C MET A 25 0.48 5.59 2.14
N TYR A 26 -0.82 5.24 2.01
CA TYR A 26 -1.95 6.07 2.43
C TYR A 26 -2.89 5.25 3.31
N HIS A 27 -3.76 5.94 4.08
CA HIS A 27 -4.75 5.27 4.94
C HIS A 27 -6.13 5.93 4.81
N ARG A 28 -6.28 7.16 5.33
CA ARG A 28 -7.54 7.91 5.43
C ARG A 28 -7.61 9.05 4.44
N PHE A 29 -8.81 9.40 3.99
CA PHE A 29 -9.04 10.46 3.02
C PHE A 29 -10.20 11.35 3.48
N GLU A 30 -10.00 12.68 3.47
CA GLU A 30 -11.00 13.67 3.83
C GLU A 30 -11.57 13.53 5.26
N GLU A 31 -10.89 12.86 6.15
CA GLU A 31 -11.25 12.84 7.56
C GLU A 31 -10.69 14.06 8.30
N ASN A 32 -11.42 14.55 9.32
CA ASN A 32 -10.97 15.70 10.13
C ASN A 32 -10.15 15.28 11.36
N LYS A 33 -10.06 13.98 11.61
CA LYS A 33 -9.28 13.38 12.70
C LYS A 33 -8.04 12.68 12.14
N TYR A 34 -7.07 12.40 13.01
CA TYR A 34 -5.88 11.59 12.69
C TYR A 34 -4.99 12.21 11.59
N PRO A 35 -4.46 13.43 11.80
CA PRO A 35 -3.71 14.15 10.77
C PRO A 35 -2.47 13.42 10.25
N SER A 36 -1.91 12.51 11.05
CA SER A 36 -0.73 11.71 10.65
C SER A 36 -1.03 10.61 9.63
N THR A 37 -2.30 10.21 9.48
CA THR A 37 -2.73 9.13 8.58
C THR A 37 -3.78 9.56 7.59
N ASN A 38 -4.20 10.84 7.62
CA ASN A 38 -5.22 11.42 6.75
C ASN A 38 -4.61 12.35 5.71
N ILE A 39 -5.13 12.31 4.50
CA ILE A 39 -4.78 13.23 3.43
C ILE A 39 -6.04 13.89 2.85
N LYS A 40 -5.94 15.13 2.41
CA LYS A 40 -6.96 15.79 1.62
C LYS A 40 -6.99 15.27 0.20
N LEU A 41 -8.19 15.18 -0.39
CA LEU A 41 -8.35 14.56 -1.70
C LEU A 41 -7.64 15.34 -2.81
N ASP A 42 -7.64 16.67 -2.74
CA ASP A 42 -6.91 17.53 -3.67
C ASP A 42 -5.38 17.30 -3.60
N GLN A 43 -4.85 17.13 -2.39
CA GLN A 43 -3.44 16.77 -2.19
C GLN A 43 -3.11 15.38 -2.75
N PHE A 44 -4.00 14.40 -2.54
CA PHE A 44 -3.82 13.07 -3.09
C PHE A 44 -3.82 13.09 -4.62
N ILE A 45 -4.79 13.79 -5.23
CA ILE A 45 -4.84 13.97 -6.69
C ILE A 45 -3.55 14.63 -7.19
N ARG A 46 -3.07 15.68 -6.51
CA ARG A 46 -1.82 16.34 -6.89
C ARG A 46 -0.61 15.43 -6.78
N HIS A 47 -0.56 14.54 -5.77
CA HIS A 47 0.49 13.52 -5.69
C HIS A 47 0.47 12.59 -6.91
N LEU A 48 -0.71 12.10 -7.32
CA LEU A 48 -0.83 11.25 -8.51
C LEU A 48 -0.37 11.99 -9.78
N GLU A 49 -0.79 13.24 -9.97
CA GLU A 49 -0.38 14.08 -11.09
C GLU A 49 1.14 14.27 -11.15
N ILE A 50 1.78 14.59 -10.02
CA ILE A 50 3.24 14.73 -9.93
C ILE A 50 3.94 13.44 -10.34
N LEU A 51 3.43 12.29 -9.93
CA LEU A 51 4.01 10.99 -10.31
C LEU A 51 3.85 10.73 -11.80
N GLU A 52 2.67 11.02 -12.37
CA GLU A 52 2.39 10.85 -13.80
C GLU A 52 3.23 11.83 -14.65
N GLU A 53 3.28 13.12 -14.28
CA GLU A 53 4.07 14.16 -14.95
C GLU A 53 5.58 13.80 -14.98
N ASN A 54 6.09 13.21 -13.92
CA ASN A 54 7.48 12.76 -13.79
C ASN A 54 7.73 11.32 -14.29
N LYS A 55 6.75 10.73 -14.98
CA LYS A 55 6.83 9.41 -15.61
C LYS A 55 7.20 8.28 -14.64
N PHE A 56 6.70 8.34 -13.42
CA PHE A 56 6.79 7.20 -12.52
C PHE A 56 5.89 6.07 -13.03
N HIS A 57 6.40 4.86 -12.94
CA HIS A 57 5.67 3.65 -13.29
C HIS A 57 4.97 3.08 -12.05
N PHE A 58 3.63 3.01 -12.09
CA PHE A 58 2.86 2.35 -11.05
C PHE A 58 2.94 0.83 -11.23
N VAL A 59 3.60 0.16 -10.30
CA VAL A 59 3.83 -1.29 -10.34
C VAL A 59 2.51 -2.03 -10.07
N ASN A 60 2.12 -2.91 -11.00
CA ASN A 60 1.05 -3.85 -10.72
C ASN A 60 1.52 -4.86 -9.66
N PRO A 61 0.84 -4.97 -8.50
CA PRO A 61 1.24 -5.88 -7.43
C PRO A 61 1.42 -7.34 -7.88
N LYS A 62 0.66 -7.80 -8.87
CA LYS A 62 0.79 -9.16 -9.43
C LYS A 62 2.14 -9.40 -10.09
N ASN A 63 2.79 -8.35 -10.56
CA ASN A 63 4.09 -8.40 -11.20
C ASN A 63 5.24 -7.97 -10.28
N PHE A 64 4.95 -7.74 -8.98
CA PHE A 64 5.90 -7.14 -8.03
C PHE A 64 7.27 -7.84 -8.00
N GLU A 65 7.30 -9.17 -7.91
CA GLU A 65 8.56 -9.92 -7.88
C GLU A 65 9.32 -9.82 -9.21
N PHE A 66 8.61 -9.79 -10.32
CA PHE A 66 9.20 -9.63 -11.64
C PHE A 66 9.82 -8.24 -11.79
N GLU A 67 9.07 -7.19 -11.45
CA GLU A 67 9.54 -5.81 -11.50
C GLU A 67 10.73 -5.57 -10.56
N LEU A 68 10.70 -6.17 -9.36
CA LEU A 68 11.79 -6.06 -8.38
C LEU A 68 13.09 -6.73 -8.87
N LYS A 69 12.99 -7.81 -9.66
CA LYS A 69 14.15 -8.55 -10.20
C LYS A 69 14.67 -7.99 -11.51
N ASN A 70 13.82 -7.32 -12.27
CA ASN A 70 14.18 -6.72 -13.55
C ASN A 70 14.62 -5.28 -13.33
N ASN A 71 15.90 -5.08 -13.03
CA ASN A 71 16.56 -3.79 -12.87
C ASN A 71 16.54 -2.97 -14.18
N LYS A 72 15.35 -2.56 -14.63
CA LYS A 72 15.24 -1.54 -15.67
C LYS A 72 15.44 -0.19 -15.02
N PRO A 73 16.15 0.76 -15.67
CA PRO A 73 16.27 2.12 -15.20
C PRO A 73 14.92 2.85 -15.29
N GLN A 74 14.04 2.57 -14.32
CA GLN A 74 12.68 3.08 -14.27
C GLN A 74 12.35 3.47 -12.84
N ARG A 75 11.68 4.61 -12.67
CA ARG A 75 11.18 5.08 -11.37
C ARG A 75 9.90 4.33 -11.03
N ASN A 76 10.02 3.26 -10.25
CA ASN A 76 8.92 2.38 -9.90
C ASN A 76 8.26 2.79 -8.58
N ILE A 77 6.92 2.89 -8.58
CA ILE A 77 6.10 3.19 -7.41
C ILE A 77 5.12 2.04 -7.17
N LEU A 78 5.10 1.51 -5.94
CA LEU A 78 4.03 0.66 -5.45
C LEU A 78 3.13 1.48 -4.53
N LEU A 79 1.88 1.66 -4.93
CA LEU A 79 0.89 2.33 -4.10
C LEU A 79 0.30 1.34 -3.10
N THR A 80 0.22 1.72 -1.82
CA THR A 80 -0.37 0.90 -0.76
C THR A 80 -1.37 1.70 0.06
N ILE A 81 -2.47 1.05 0.42
CA ILE A 81 -3.55 1.61 1.24
C ILE A 81 -3.68 0.75 2.49
N GLY A 82 -3.46 1.33 3.67
CA GLY A 82 -3.57 0.63 4.95
C GLY A 82 -4.99 0.64 5.52
N ASP A 83 -5.29 -0.37 6.34
CA ASP A 83 -6.44 -0.50 7.25
C ASP A 83 -7.83 -0.63 6.63
N ALA A 84 -7.99 -0.42 5.33
CA ALA A 84 -9.28 -0.49 4.63
C ALA A 84 -10.35 0.43 5.26
N PHE A 85 -10.03 1.71 5.50
CA PHE A 85 -10.99 2.70 5.99
C PHE A 85 -12.07 3.00 4.94
N GLU A 86 -13.30 3.24 5.40
CA GLU A 86 -14.43 3.59 4.53
C GLU A 86 -14.17 4.88 3.74
N SER A 87 -13.41 5.82 4.32
CA SER A 87 -13.01 7.07 3.68
C SER A 87 -12.17 6.86 2.40
N PHE A 88 -11.35 5.82 2.35
CA PHE A 88 -10.67 5.41 1.12
C PHE A 88 -11.66 4.99 0.03
N TYR A 89 -12.59 4.09 0.36
CA TYR A 89 -13.57 3.59 -0.61
C TYR A 89 -14.45 4.72 -1.17
N LYS A 90 -14.87 5.67 -0.32
CA LYS A 90 -15.74 6.78 -0.72
C LYS A 90 -15.02 7.84 -1.55
N ASN A 91 -13.78 8.16 -1.23
CA ASN A 91 -13.11 9.35 -1.77
C ASN A 91 -12.01 9.02 -2.80
N ALA A 92 -11.09 8.09 -2.49
CA ALA A 92 -9.93 7.85 -3.34
C ALA A 92 -10.12 6.68 -4.33
N TRP A 93 -10.88 5.65 -3.95
CA TRP A 93 -11.12 4.49 -4.82
C TRP A 93 -11.74 4.87 -6.19
N PRO A 94 -12.76 5.74 -6.30
CA PRO A 94 -13.29 6.14 -7.59
C PRO A 94 -12.24 6.72 -8.53
N ILE A 95 -11.29 7.50 -8.01
CA ILE A 95 -10.20 8.13 -8.77
C ILE A 95 -9.20 7.07 -9.24
N LEU A 96 -8.77 6.19 -8.34
CA LEU A 96 -7.84 5.11 -8.70
C LEU A 96 -8.44 4.15 -9.72
N LYS A 97 -9.75 3.86 -9.61
CA LYS A 97 -10.50 3.03 -10.56
C LYS A 97 -10.56 3.66 -11.95
N GLU A 98 -10.94 4.93 -12.03
CA GLU A 98 -11.00 5.68 -13.29
C GLU A 98 -9.65 5.73 -14.01
N ARG A 99 -8.58 6.02 -13.25
CA ARG A 99 -7.21 6.11 -13.77
C ARG A 99 -6.52 4.75 -13.92
N LYS A 100 -7.16 3.65 -13.49
CA LYS A 100 -6.59 2.28 -13.47
C LYS A 100 -5.22 2.20 -12.78
N ILE A 101 -5.06 2.96 -11.70
CA ILE A 101 -3.83 2.97 -10.92
C ILE A 101 -3.77 1.74 -10.03
N PRO A 102 -2.75 0.87 -10.16
CA PRO A 102 -2.59 -0.33 -9.35
C PRO A 102 -2.20 -0.02 -7.91
N PHE A 103 -2.68 -0.83 -6.97
CA PHE A 103 -2.33 -0.72 -5.56
C PHE A 103 -2.54 -2.03 -4.80
N ILE A 104 -2.03 -2.07 -3.56
CA ILE A 104 -2.36 -3.09 -2.57
C ILE A 104 -3.24 -2.46 -1.50
N LEU A 105 -4.41 -3.06 -1.21
CA LEU A 105 -5.24 -2.72 -0.07
C LEU A 105 -4.94 -3.69 1.07
N PHE A 106 -4.31 -3.23 2.15
CA PHE A 106 -4.02 -4.02 3.34
C PHE A 106 -5.19 -4.01 4.31
N VAL A 107 -5.62 -5.21 4.74
CA VAL A 107 -6.88 -5.42 5.46
C VAL A 107 -6.63 -6.13 6.79
N SER A 108 -7.03 -5.47 7.89
CA SER A 108 -7.12 -6.07 9.22
C SER A 108 -8.50 -6.65 9.42
N THR A 109 -8.58 -7.98 9.50
CA THR A 109 -9.87 -8.67 9.30
C THR A 109 -10.88 -8.51 10.44
N ARG A 110 -10.46 -8.07 11.65
CA ARG A 110 -11.36 -7.77 12.77
C ARG A 110 -12.16 -6.50 12.54
N GLU A 111 -11.54 -5.52 11.89
CA GLU A 111 -12.10 -4.17 11.78
C GLU A 111 -13.16 -4.07 10.66
N ILE A 112 -13.13 -5.00 9.69
CA ILE A 112 -14.03 -4.94 8.53
C ILE A 112 -15.49 -5.07 8.94
N GLY A 113 -16.30 -4.10 8.46
CA GLY A 113 -17.71 -3.96 8.80
C GLY A 113 -17.99 -3.16 10.08
N LEU A 114 -16.95 -2.72 10.80
CA LEU A 114 -17.11 -1.78 11.91
C LEU A 114 -17.28 -0.35 11.40
N PHE A 115 -17.68 0.55 12.30
CA PHE A 115 -17.84 1.97 11.98
C PHE A 115 -16.55 2.58 11.43
N ASN A 116 -16.63 3.31 10.32
CA ASN A 116 -15.54 3.91 9.55
C ASN A 116 -14.62 2.93 8.80
N TYR A 117 -14.91 1.65 8.79
CA TYR A 117 -14.19 0.66 7.98
C TYR A 117 -15.04 0.18 6.80
N MET A 118 -14.39 -0.30 5.77
CA MET A 118 -15.05 -0.92 4.63
C MET A 118 -15.81 -2.18 5.03
N THR A 119 -16.78 -2.56 4.21
CA THR A 119 -17.43 -3.88 4.29
C THR A 119 -16.70 -4.90 3.40
N TRP A 120 -16.91 -6.20 3.66
CA TRP A 120 -16.40 -7.25 2.79
C TRP A 120 -16.95 -7.17 1.35
N ASP A 121 -18.17 -6.65 1.16
CA ASP A 121 -18.72 -6.43 -0.19
C ASP A 121 -17.93 -5.40 -0.97
N GLN A 122 -17.56 -4.29 -0.33
CA GLN A 122 -16.71 -3.26 -0.92
C GLN A 122 -15.30 -3.80 -1.25
N ILE A 123 -14.71 -4.59 -0.34
CA ILE A 123 -13.41 -5.23 -0.58
C ILE A 123 -13.49 -6.23 -1.73
N ARG A 124 -14.57 -7.04 -1.81
CA ARG A 124 -14.81 -7.95 -2.94
C ARG A 124 -14.99 -7.21 -4.25
N GLU A 125 -15.65 -6.06 -4.24
CA GLU A 125 -15.76 -5.21 -5.44
C GLU A 125 -14.38 -4.80 -5.95
N ILE A 126 -13.54 -4.22 -5.08
CA ILE A 126 -12.18 -3.79 -5.42
C ILE A 126 -11.34 -4.98 -5.92
N SER A 127 -11.46 -6.14 -5.29
CA SER A 127 -10.66 -7.33 -5.61
C SER A 127 -10.93 -7.93 -7.00
N LYS A 128 -11.98 -7.48 -7.70
CA LYS A 128 -12.31 -7.92 -9.07
C LYS A 128 -11.39 -7.30 -10.12
N GLU A 129 -10.77 -6.17 -9.80
CA GLU A 129 -9.86 -5.51 -10.73
C GLU A 129 -8.54 -6.30 -10.82
N ASP A 130 -8.07 -6.52 -12.03
CA ASP A 130 -6.90 -7.37 -12.29
C ASP A 130 -5.54 -6.71 -11.99
N TYR A 131 -5.55 -5.41 -11.72
CA TYR A 131 -4.40 -4.60 -11.34
C TYR A 131 -4.32 -4.31 -9.83
N ILE A 132 -5.15 -4.96 -9.00
CA ILE A 132 -5.18 -4.75 -7.55
C ILE A 132 -4.92 -6.07 -6.82
N GLU A 133 -4.27 -5.99 -5.66
CA GLU A 133 -4.18 -7.09 -4.70
C GLU A 133 -4.72 -6.67 -3.33
N ILE A 134 -5.35 -7.62 -2.63
CA ILE A 134 -5.76 -7.45 -1.24
C ILE A 134 -4.69 -8.09 -0.36
N GLY A 135 -4.00 -7.25 0.42
CA GLY A 135 -2.94 -7.63 1.34
C GLY A 135 -3.48 -7.95 2.74
N ASN A 136 -2.84 -8.87 3.45
CA ASN A 136 -3.18 -9.18 4.83
C ASN A 136 -2.47 -8.21 5.79
N HIS A 137 -3.20 -7.68 6.79
CA HIS A 137 -2.70 -6.75 7.80
C HIS A 137 -2.99 -7.25 9.23
N SER A 138 -2.83 -8.56 9.47
CA SER A 138 -3.23 -9.28 10.70
C SER A 138 -4.75 -9.42 10.89
N HIS A 139 -5.15 -10.03 12.01
CA HIS A 139 -6.56 -10.04 12.40
C HIS A 139 -6.91 -8.82 13.23
N THR A 140 -6.15 -8.56 14.29
CA THR A 140 -6.52 -7.59 15.32
C THR A 140 -5.96 -6.20 15.13
N HIS A 141 -4.98 -6.02 14.23
CA HIS A 141 -4.20 -4.77 14.11
C HIS A 141 -3.55 -4.33 15.44
N GLU A 142 -3.26 -5.28 16.34
CA GLU A 142 -2.55 -5.00 17.58
C GLU A 142 -1.03 -4.96 17.34
N TYR A 143 -0.30 -4.43 18.33
CA TYR A 143 1.17 -4.40 18.31
C TYR A 143 1.72 -5.80 18.62
N LEU A 144 1.82 -6.64 17.59
CA LEU A 144 2.11 -8.07 17.73
C LEU A 144 3.59 -8.39 17.90
N VAL A 145 4.50 -7.44 17.68
CA VAL A 145 5.95 -7.72 17.65
C VAL A 145 6.51 -8.22 18.98
N ASP A 146 5.94 -7.75 20.10
CA ASP A 146 6.34 -8.11 21.45
C ASP A 146 5.44 -9.18 22.09
N GLU A 147 4.45 -9.68 21.34
CA GLU A 147 3.52 -10.66 21.85
C GLU A 147 4.13 -12.07 21.84
N LYS A 148 3.55 -12.95 22.69
CA LYS A 148 3.94 -14.36 22.70
C LYS A 148 3.66 -15.02 21.36
N LYS A 149 4.53 -15.92 20.97
CA LYS A 149 4.47 -16.64 19.69
C LYS A 149 3.08 -17.24 19.40
N GLU A 150 2.44 -17.82 20.42
CA GLU A 150 1.11 -18.43 20.28
C GLU A 150 0.03 -17.39 19.94
N ILE A 151 0.14 -16.17 20.48
CA ILE A 151 -0.78 -15.06 20.18
C ILE A 151 -0.62 -14.64 18.74
N ILE A 152 0.63 -14.44 18.28
CA ILE A 152 0.94 -14.08 16.89
C ILE A 152 0.41 -15.16 15.92
N ILE A 153 0.69 -16.44 16.21
CA ILE A 153 0.22 -17.56 15.40
C ILE A 153 -1.31 -17.58 15.30
N ASN A 154 -2.01 -17.39 16.41
CA ASN A 154 -3.47 -17.43 16.44
C ASN A 154 -4.08 -16.26 15.67
N ASP A 155 -3.52 -15.06 15.81
CA ASP A 155 -3.95 -13.87 15.06
C ASP A 155 -3.81 -14.11 13.55
N ILE A 156 -2.63 -14.52 13.11
CA ILE A 156 -2.35 -14.75 11.70
C ILE A 156 -3.19 -15.89 11.11
N LYS A 157 -3.35 -17.00 11.84
CA LYS A 157 -4.23 -18.09 11.40
C LYS A 157 -5.68 -17.61 11.23
N LYS A 158 -6.16 -16.80 12.17
CA LYS A 158 -7.53 -16.27 12.11
C LYS A 158 -7.71 -15.35 10.91
N SER A 159 -6.76 -14.45 10.65
CA SER A 159 -6.83 -13.59 9.47
C SER A 159 -6.80 -14.41 8.17
N LYS A 160 -5.91 -15.40 8.03
CA LYS A 160 -5.83 -16.29 6.85
C LYS A 160 -7.16 -17.05 6.63
N LEU A 161 -7.81 -17.55 7.70
CA LEU A 161 -9.10 -18.23 7.60
C LEU A 161 -10.21 -17.30 7.08
N ILE A 162 -10.24 -16.06 7.57
CA ILE A 162 -11.23 -15.06 7.14
C ILE A 162 -10.97 -14.66 5.68
N PHE A 163 -9.72 -14.41 5.29
CA PHE A 163 -9.38 -14.15 3.88
C PHE A 163 -9.85 -15.27 2.95
N LYS A 164 -9.59 -16.52 3.31
CA LYS A 164 -10.05 -17.67 2.52
C LYS A 164 -11.57 -17.74 2.44
N LYS A 165 -12.28 -17.45 3.54
CA LYS A 165 -13.75 -17.42 3.58
C LYS A 165 -14.31 -16.30 2.70
N GLU A 166 -13.79 -15.08 2.81
CA GLU A 166 -14.38 -13.88 2.21
C GLU A 166 -13.91 -13.64 0.76
N LEU A 167 -12.67 -14.03 0.42
CA LEU A 167 -12.04 -13.79 -0.88
C LEU A 167 -11.68 -15.07 -1.65
N GLY A 168 -11.92 -16.25 -1.07
CA GLY A 168 -11.61 -17.54 -1.70
C GLY A 168 -10.13 -17.91 -1.73
N LYS A 169 -9.25 -17.00 -1.36
CA LYS A 169 -7.77 -17.19 -1.37
C LYS A 169 -7.10 -16.49 -0.17
N ASN A 170 -5.89 -16.89 0.16
CA ASN A 170 -5.03 -16.13 1.04
C ASN A 170 -4.29 -15.05 0.25
N SER A 171 -3.81 -14.02 0.94
CA SER A 171 -2.96 -13.00 0.34
C SER A 171 -1.51 -13.46 0.25
N ASN A 172 -0.83 -13.03 -0.81
CA ASN A 172 0.63 -13.16 -0.97
C ASN A 172 1.38 -11.96 -0.37
N PHE A 173 0.65 -10.92 0.06
CA PHE A 173 1.22 -9.72 0.64
C PHE A 173 0.82 -9.60 2.10
N PHE A 174 1.77 -9.20 2.93
CA PHE A 174 1.55 -8.89 4.34
C PHE A 174 2.18 -7.56 4.69
N SER A 175 1.42 -6.69 5.35
CA SER A 175 1.93 -5.47 5.99
C SER A 175 1.91 -5.67 7.50
N TYR A 176 3.01 -5.32 8.17
CA TYR A 176 3.08 -5.41 9.63
C TYR A 176 2.36 -4.22 10.26
N PRO A 177 1.39 -4.43 11.19
CA PRO A 177 0.81 -3.34 11.94
C PRO A 177 1.90 -2.45 12.56
N PHE A 178 1.70 -1.14 12.50
CA PHE A 178 2.67 -0.12 12.96
C PHE A 178 4.04 -0.13 12.25
N GLY A 179 4.22 -0.94 11.21
CA GLY A 179 5.47 -1.04 10.44
C GLY A 179 6.58 -1.83 11.15
N GLU A 180 6.32 -2.42 12.32
CA GLU A 180 7.32 -3.10 13.11
C GLU A 180 7.23 -4.63 13.01
N TYR A 181 8.39 -5.29 12.98
CA TYR A 181 8.47 -6.74 12.87
C TYR A 181 9.68 -7.32 13.63
N SER A 182 9.60 -8.59 13.99
CA SER A 182 10.72 -9.40 14.46
C SER A 182 11.02 -10.55 13.49
N LEU A 183 12.19 -11.17 13.61
CA LEU A 183 12.52 -12.35 12.81
C LEU A 183 11.55 -13.51 13.09
N GLU A 184 11.11 -13.65 14.34
CA GLU A 184 10.12 -14.66 14.72
C GLU A 184 8.78 -14.38 14.05
N PHE A 185 8.26 -13.13 14.12
CA PHE A 185 7.02 -12.74 13.45
C PHE A 185 7.10 -12.97 11.93
N LYS A 186 8.20 -12.56 11.30
CA LYS A 186 8.45 -12.81 9.88
C LYS A 186 8.39 -14.31 9.52
N ASN A 187 8.96 -15.18 10.35
CA ASN A 187 8.93 -16.63 10.11
C ASN A 187 7.50 -17.21 10.26
N ILE A 188 6.71 -16.70 11.21
CA ILE A 188 5.31 -17.08 11.38
C ILE A 188 4.46 -16.69 10.15
N ILE A 189 4.68 -15.51 9.58
CA ILE A 189 3.95 -15.07 8.37
C ILE A 189 4.24 -16.01 7.18
N LYS A 190 5.49 -16.51 7.06
CA LYS A 190 5.91 -17.36 5.95
C LYS A 190 5.45 -18.81 6.05
N SER A 191 5.04 -19.25 7.26
CA SER A 191 4.54 -20.61 7.51
C SER A 191 3.05 -20.74 7.16
#